data_96b9315c5cca0a3e4719057db972f313
#
_entry.id   96b9315c5cca0a3e4719057db972f313
#
_cell.length_a   1.000
_cell.length_b   1.000
_cell.length_c   1.000
_cell.angle_alpha   90.00
_cell.angle_beta   90.00
_cell.angle_gamma   90.00
#
_symmetry.space_group_name_H-M   'P 1'
#
loop_
_entity.id
_entity.type
_entity.pdbx_description
1 polymer ?
#
loop_
_entity_poly.entity_id
_entity_poly.type
_entity_poly.pdbx_seq_one_letter_code
_entity_poly.pdbx_strand_id
1 'polypeptide(L)'
;MLETGIRGEAKEVVSESNSAQAMKSGELKVYATPSMIALMEQAAYKSVAAELEEGKVGTLMNVSHISATPLGMEVTAKSELVEIDRKRLVFKVEAFDERGMIGEGTHERFVIDNEKFQEKANNK
;
A
#
# COMPACT_ATOMS: atom_id res chain seq x y z
N MET A 1 -18.38 12.28 3.17
CA MET A 1 -17.68 12.98 2.09
C MET A 1 -16.17 12.75 2.21
N LEU A 2 -15.51 12.55 1.10
CA LEU A 2 -14.06 12.31 1.09
C LEU A 2 -13.30 13.62 1.33
N GLU A 3 -12.42 13.61 2.32
CA GLU A 3 -11.63 14.79 2.70
C GLU A 3 -10.18 14.39 2.93
N THR A 4 -9.27 15.34 2.73
CA THR A 4 -7.87 15.13 3.10
C THR A 4 -7.74 14.95 4.61
N GLY A 5 -6.71 14.23 5.03
CA GLY A 5 -6.48 13.92 6.44
C GLY A 5 -6.99 12.56 6.87
N ILE A 6 -7.75 11.86 6.02
CA ILE A 6 -8.19 10.49 6.31
C ILE A 6 -6.97 9.59 6.42
N ARG A 7 -6.91 8.82 7.50
CA ARG A 7 -5.79 7.93 7.79
C ARG A 7 -6.20 6.47 7.72
N GLY A 8 -5.27 5.63 7.29
CA GLY A 8 -5.45 4.19 7.24
C GLY A 8 -4.29 3.47 7.86
N GLU A 9 -4.53 2.21 8.20
CA GLU A 9 -3.54 1.35 8.82
C GLU A 9 -3.77 -0.09 8.39
N ALA A 10 -2.68 -0.83 8.16
CA ALA A 10 -2.72 -2.25 7.88
C ALA A 10 -1.52 -2.91 8.53
N LYS A 11 -1.68 -4.14 8.99
CA LYS A 11 -0.63 -4.87 9.71
C LYS A 11 -0.48 -6.29 9.18
N GLU A 12 0.74 -6.80 9.26
CA GLU A 12 0.99 -8.22 9.04
C GLU A 12 2.29 -8.62 9.73
N VAL A 13 2.43 -9.91 9.99
CA VAL A 13 3.66 -10.47 10.57
C VAL A 13 4.55 -10.94 9.42
N VAL A 14 5.84 -10.65 9.50
CA VAL A 14 6.79 -11.13 8.50
C VAL A 14 6.93 -12.64 8.63
N SER A 15 6.67 -13.34 7.53
CA SER A 15 6.73 -14.79 7.46
C SER A 15 7.50 -15.21 6.21
N GLU A 16 7.69 -16.52 6.02
CA GLU A 16 8.35 -16.97 4.81
C GLU A 16 7.58 -16.57 3.55
N SER A 17 6.24 -16.55 3.61
CA SER A 17 5.40 -16.26 2.44
C SER A 17 5.49 -14.80 1.95
N ASN A 18 5.82 -13.85 2.81
CA ASN A 18 6.00 -12.45 2.41
C ASN A 18 7.46 -11.99 2.46
N SER A 19 8.38 -12.94 2.50
CA SER A 19 9.82 -12.67 2.49
C SER A 19 10.34 -12.36 1.09
N ALA A 20 11.48 -11.69 1.02
CA ALA A 20 12.13 -11.38 -0.25
C ALA A 20 12.40 -12.66 -1.06
N GLN A 21 12.82 -13.73 -0.39
CA GLN A 21 13.08 -15.01 -1.04
C GLN A 21 11.81 -15.59 -1.68
N ALA A 22 10.69 -15.62 -0.94
CA ALA A 22 9.43 -16.16 -1.44
C ALA A 22 8.85 -15.34 -2.58
N MET A 23 8.99 -14.02 -2.50
CA MET A 23 8.48 -13.09 -3.52
C MET A 23 9.42 -12.98 -4.73
N LYS A 24 10.55 -13.64 -4.68
CA LYS A 24 11.60 -13.59 -5.73
C LYS A 24 12.11 -12.17 -6.00
N SER A 25 12.06 -11.34 -4.97
CA SER A 25 12.58 -9.97 -5.04
C SER A 25 13.96 -9.82 -4.40
N GLY A 26 14.50 -10.91 -3.86
CA GLY A 26 15.82 -10.99 -3.25
C GLY A 26 16.10 -12.41 -2.81
N GLU A 27 17.18 -12.59 -2.09
CA GLU A 27 17.63 -13.93 -1.68
C GLU A 27 17.44 -14.22 -0.19
N LEU A 28 17.13 -13.19 0.60
CA LEU A 28 17.13 -13.30 2.05
C LEU A 28 15.72 -13.52 2.62
N LYS A 29 15.69 -14.06 3.84
CA LYS A 29 14.45 -14.25 4.59
C LYS A 29 14.18 -13.01 5.44
N VAL A 30 13.91 -11.91 4.77
CA VAL A 30 13.50 -10.64 5.36
C VAL A 30 12.23 -10.16 4.66
N TYR A 31 11.52 -9.21 5.24
CA TYR A 31 10.31 -8.67 4.65
C TYR A 31 10.59 -8.12 3.25
N ALA A 32 9.80 -8.55 2.28
CA ALA A 32 10.02 -8.17 0.88
C ALA A 32 9.54 -6.74 0.61
N THR A 33 10.28 -6.01 -0.22
CA THR A 33 9.83 -4.69 -0.68
C THR A 33 8.46 -4.74 -1.34
N PRO A 34 8.16 -5.66 -2.26
CA PRO A 34 6.80 -5.77 -2.82
C PRO A 34 5.73 -6.02 -1.76
N SER A 35 6.05 -6.77 -0.71
CA SER A 35 5.11 -7.04 0.37
C SER A 35 4.82 -5.78 1.18
N MET A 36 5.85 -4.97 1.46
CA MET A 36 5.68 -3.68 2.13
C MET A 36 4.80 -2.75 1.30
N ILE A 37 5.04 -2.69 0.00
CA ILE A 37 4.26 -1.87 -0.92
C ILE A 37 2.80 -2.33 -0.91
N ALA A 38 2.55 -3.63 -0.99
CA ALA A 38 1.18 -4.18 -0.94
C ALA A 38 0.48 -3.80 0.36
N LEU A 39 1.18 -3.82 1.48
CA LEU A 39 0.61 -3.45 2.78
C LEU A 39 0.28 -1.95 2.82
N MET A 40 1.14 -1.10 2.26
CA MET A 40 0.89 0.34 2.11
C MET A 40 -0.34 0.60 1.25
N GLU A 41 -0.49 -0.12 0.14
CA GLU A 41 -1.65 -0.03 -0.72
C GLU A 41 -2.92 -0.43 0.03
N GLN A 42 -2.84 -1.49 0.83
CA GLN A 42 -3.97 -1.97 1.62
C GLN A 42 -4.43 -0.91 2.63
N ALA A 43 -3.48 -0.28 3.33
CA ALA A 43 -3.80 0.81 4.25
C ALA A 43 -4.53 1.95 3.53
N ALA A 44 -4.02 2.33 2.35
CA ALA A 44 -4.57 3.45 1.59
C ALA A 44 -5.99 3.14 1.06
N TYR A 45 -6.18 2.01 0.37
CA TYR A 45 -7.49 1.76 -0.25
C TYR A 45 -8.58 1.51 0.80
N LYS A 46 -8.24 0.86 1.90
CA LYS A 46 -9.20 0.61 2.98
C LYS A 46 -9.61 1.90 3.69
N SER A 47 -8.69 2.86 3.81
CA SER A 47 -8.96 4.12 4.51
C SER A 47 -10.08 4.93 3.88
N VAL A 48 -10.25 4.83 2.57
CA VAL A 48 -11.27 5.60 1.83
C VAL A 48 -12.46 4.75 1.40
N ALA A 49 -12.46 3.46 1.70
CA ALA A 49 -13.52 2.54 1.28
C ALA A 49 -14.90 2.95 1.84
N ALA A 50 -14.94 3.48 3.07
CA ALA A 50 -16.18 3.90 3.68
C ALA A 50 -16.78 5.16 3.06
N GLU A 51 -15.95 5.98 2.43
CA GLU A 51 -16.34 7.26 1.84
C GLU A 51 -16.60 7.17 0.33
N LEU A 52 -16.10 6.12 -0.31
CA LEU A 52 -16.22 5.92 -1.75
C LEU A 52 -16.65 4.49 -2.05
N GLU A 53 -17.79 4.34 -2.69
CA GLU A 53 -18.29 3.03 -3.14
C GLU A 53 -17.58 2.60 -4.43
N GLU A 54 -17.14 3.57 -5.23
CA GLU A 54 -16.46 3.29 -6.49
C GLU A 54 -15.13 2.58 -6.25
N GLY A 55 -14.70 1.84 -7.22
CA GLY A 55 -13.41 1.17 -7.18
C GLY A 55 -12.25 2.16 -7.25
N LYS A 56 -11.09 1.70 -6.86
CA LYS A 56 -9.87 2.50 -6.90
C LYS A 56 -8.72 1.58 -7.31
N VAL A 57 -7.88 2.07 -8.22
CA VAL A 57 -6.69 1.33 -8.64
C VAL A 57 -5.44 2.12 -8.29
N GLY A 58 -4.38 1.43 -7.91
CA GLY A 58 -3.07 2.03 -7.69
C GLY A 58 -2.43 2.39 -9.02
N THR A 59 -1.91 3.61 -9.13
CA THR A 59 -1.31 4.11 -10.36
C THR A 59 0.12 4.58 -10.20
N LEU A 60 0.56 4.85 -8.97
CA LEU A 60 1.93 5.28 -8.70
C LEU A 60 2.35 4.85 -7.31
N MET A 61 3.58 4.39 -7.21
CA MET A 61 4.20 4.05 -5.94
C MET A 61 5.64 4.55 -6.00
N ASN A 62 5.97 5.51 -5.15
CA ASN A 62 7.30 6.08 -5.06
C ASN A 62 7.73 6.04 -3.60
N VAL A 63 8.34 4.94 -3.21
CA VAL A 63 8.71 4.69 -1.81
C VAL A 63 10.14 4.18 -1.72
N SER A 64 10.73 4.39 -0.54
CA SER A 64 12.03 3.82 -0.18
C SER A 64 11.81 2.77 0.90
N HIS A 65 12.51 1.65 0.77
CA HIS A 65 12.54 0.59 1.77
C HIS A 65 13.91 0.69 2.47
N ILE A 66 13.93 1.31 3.62
CA ILE A 66 15.17 1.81 4.24
C ILE A 66 15.74 0.90 5.32
N SER A 67 15.00 -0.11 5.77
CA SER A 67 15.47 -1.01 6.84
C SER A 67 14.84 -2.39 6.66
N ALA A 68 15.63 -3.43 6.84
CA ALA A 68 15.16 -4.80 6.73
C ALA A 68 14.46 -5.25 8.01
N THR A 69 13.45 -6.10 7.87
CA THR A 69 12.69 -6.67 8.99
C THR A 69 12.78 -8.19 8.95
N PRO A 70 13.18 -8.85 10.07
CA PRO A 70 13.31 -10.30 10.09
C PRO A 70 11.97 -11.00 10.23
N LEU A 71 11.97 -12.30 9.96
CA LEU A 71 10.79 -13.16 10.17
C LEU A 71 10.32 -13.06 11.62
N GLY A 72 9.00 -13.09 11.81
CA GLY A 72 8.39 -13.11 13.14
C GLY A 72 8.02 -11.73 13.69
N MET A 73 8.54 -10.66 13.11
CA MET A 73 8.26 -9.30 13.59
C MET A 73 7.02 -8.75 12.89
N GLU A 74 6.22 -7.96 13.61
CA GLU A 74 5.03 -7.32 13.03
C GLU A 74 5.41 -6.05 12.29
N VAL A 75 4.78 -5.83 11.12
CA VAL A 75 4.91 -4.62 10.33
C VAL A 75 3.57 -3.91 10.29
N THR A 76 3.60 -2.59 10.46
CA THR A 76 2.42 -1.72 10.37
C THR A 76 2.65 -0.70 9.26
N ALA A 77 1.75 -0.67 8.28
CA ALA A 77 1.73 0.37 7.27
C ALA A 77 0.68 1.41 7.64
N LYS A 78 1.00 2.68 7.42
CA LYS A 78 0.10 3.81 7.68
C LYS A 78 -0.02 4.66 6.43
N SER A 79 -1.22 5.18 6.20
CA SER A 79 -1.48 6.07 5.08
C SER A 79 -2.22 7.31 5.54
N GLU A 80 -2.03 8.39 4.81
CA GLU A 80 -2.81 9.62 5.00
C GLU A 80 -3.14 10.19 3.64
N LEU A 81 -4.42 10.46 3.39
CA LEU A 81 -4.86 11.13 2.16
C LEU A 81 -4.47 12.60 2.25
N VAL A 82 -3.54 13.02 1.41
CA VAL A 82 -2.98 14.37 1.48
C VAL A 82 -3.43 15.30 0.35
N GLU A 83 -3.93 14.73 -0.75
CA GLU A 83 -4.41 15.53 -1.88
C GLU A 83 -5.53 14.80 -2.61
N ILE A 84 -6.55 15.54 -3.02
CA ILE A 84 -7.64 15.05 -3.87
C ILE A 84 -7.66 15.97 -5.10
N ASP A 85 -7.41 15.39 -6.28
CA ASP A 85 -7.47 16.10 -7.55
C ASP A 85 -8.43 15.33 -8.45
N ARG A 86 -9.73 15.70 -8.40
CA ARG A 86 -10.81 15.01 -9.11
C ARG A 86 -10.84 13.53 -8.72
N LYS A 87 -10.50 12.63 -9.63
CA LYS A 87 -10.47 11.18 -9.40
C LYS A 87 -9.11 10.69 -8.91
N ARG A 88 -8.10 11.55 -8.87
CA ARG A 88 -6.76 11.20 -8.41
C ARG A 88 -6.65 11.45 -6.91
N LEU A 89 -6.25 10.43 -6.18
CA LEU A 89 -6.04 10.49 -4.73
C LEU A 89 -4.57 10.29 -4.45
N VAL A 90 -3.97 11.20 -3.69
CA VAL A 90 -2.56 11.11 -3.31
C VAL A 90 -2.45 10.84 -1.82
N PHE A 91 -1.67 9.81 -1.48
CA PHE A 91 -1.44 9.38 -0.11
C PHE A 91 0.03 9.51 0.26
N LYS A 92 0.27 9.94 1.48
CA LYS A 92 1.56 9.74 2.14
C LYS A 92 1.49 8.36 2.78
N VAL A 93 2.52 7.54 2.57
CA VAL A 93 2.56 6.19 3.13
C VAL A 93 3.85 5.98 3.91
N GLU A 94 3.73 5.21 5.00
CA GLU A 94 4.85 4.88 5.88
C GLU A 94 4.69 3.44 6.33
N ALA A 95 5.79 2.79 6.64
CA ALA A 95 5.77 1.45 7.23
C ALA A 95 6.77 1.38 8.37
N PHE A 96 6.40 0.65 9.41
CA PHE A 96 7.17 0.51 10.63
C PHE A 96 7.22 -0.95 11.04
N ASP A 97 8.36 -1.40 11.54
CA ASP A 97 8.42 -2.66 12.28
C ASP A 97 8.48 -2.35 13.78
N GLU A 98 8.79 -3.34 14.60
CA GLU A 98 8.82 -3.15 16.06
C GLU A 98 10.00 -2.29 16.53
N ARG A 99 10.93 -1.98 15.65
CA ARG A 99 12.12 -1.17 15.97
C ARG A 99 12.06 0.24 15.41
N GLY A 100 11.16 0.53 14.47
CA GLY A 100 11.01 1.85 13.89
C GLY A 100 10.61 1.83 12.44
N MET A 101 10.81 2.97 11.76
CA MET A 101 10.43 3.12 10.37
C MET A 101 11.28 2.24 9.45
N ILE A 102 10.61 1.52 8.54
CA ILE A 102 11.28 0.69 7.54
C ILE A 102 11.08 1.20 6.12
N GLY A 103 10.13 2.10 5.91
CA GLY A 103 9.91 2.66 4.58
C GLY A 103 8.94 3.82 4.60
N GLU A 104 8.98 4.65 3.55
CA GLU A 104 8.09 5.80 3.40
C GLU A 104 8.07 6.28 1.96
N GLY A 105 7.03 7.04 1.63
CA GLY A 105 6.94 7.66 0.32
C GLY A 105 5.54 8.12 -0.02
N THR A 106 5.24 8.13 -1.32
CA THR A 106 3.99 8.62 -1.88
C THR A 106 3.32 7.54 -2.71
N HIS A 107 1.99 7.49 -2.64
CA HIS A 107 1.18 6.54 -3.36
C HIS A 107 -0.01 7.26 -3.98
N GLU A 108 -0.31 6.96 -5.25
CA GLU A 108 -1.47 7.53 -5.91
C GLU A 108 -2.43 6.44 -6.33
N ARG A 109 -3.72 6.74 -6.23
CA ARG A 109 -4.79 5.86 -6.68
C ARG A 109 -5.78 6.67 -7.50
N PHE A 110 -6.51 6.00 -8.39
CA PHE A 110 -7.54 6.62 -9.20
C PHE A 110 -8.89 5.97 -8.90
N VAL A 111 -9.91 6.82 -8.78
CA VAL A 111 -11.29 6.36 -8.62
C VAL A 111 -11.77 5.87 -9.98
N ILE A 112 -12.32 4.67 -10.04
CA ILE A 112 -12.75 4.01 -11.28
C ILE A 112 -14.10 3.32 -11.08
N ASP A 113 -14.72 2.96 -12.20
CA ASP A 113 -15.85 2.03 -12.22
C ASP A 113 -15.26 0.63 -12.38
N ASN A 114 -15.41 -0.21 -11.37
CA ASN A 114 -14.78 -1.53 -11.33
C ASN A 114 -15.15 -2.40 -12.55
N GLU A 115 -16.42 -2.44 -12.91
CA GLU A 115 -16.87 -3.28 -14.04
C GLU A 115 -16.28 -2.81 -15.36
N LYS A 116 -16.38 -1.51 -15.63
CA LYS A 116 -15.86 -0.94 -16.87
C LYS A 116 -14.35 -1.06 -16.97
N PHE A 117 -13.66 -0.85 -15.85
CA PHE A 117 -12.21 -0.94 -15.81
C PHE A 117 -11.74 -2.37 -16.06
N GLN A 118 -12.36 -3.34 -15.38
CA GLN A 118 -12.02 -4.76 -15.55
C GLN A 118 -12.33 -5.22 -16.99
N GLU A 119 -13.46 -4.80 -17.53
CA GLU A 119 -13.86 -5.14 -18.91
C GLU A 119 -12.85 -4.61 -19.91
N LYS A 120 -12.43 -3.36 -19.74
CA LYS A 120 -11.42 -2.75 -20.62
C LYS A 120 -10.09 -3.52 -20.57
N ALA A 121 -9.68 -3.95 -19.38
CA ALA A 121 -8.46 -4.75 -19.22
C ALA A 121 -8.61 -6.11 -19.90
N ASN A 122 -9.78 -6.75 -19.76
CA ASN A 122 -10.04 -8.06 -20.37
C ASN A 122 -10.08 -8.01 -21.91
N ASN A 123 -10.36 -6.85 -22.46
CA ASN A 123 -10.48 -6.67 -23.92
C ASN A 123 -9.17 -6.26 -24.60
N LYS A 124 -8.07 -6.30 -23.91
CA LYS A 124 -6.76 -6.04 -24.51
C LYS A 124 -6.35 -7.14 -25.50
#